data_1467c684728e74b6b42ad6c7d949b147
#
_entry.id   1467c684728e74b6b42ad6c7d949b147
#
_cell.length_a   1.000
_cell.length_b   1.000
_cell.length_c   1.000
_cell.angle_alpha   90.00
_cell.angle_beta   90.00
_cell.angle_gamma   90.00
#
_symmetry.space_group_name_H-M   'P 1'
#
loop_
_entity.id
_entity.type
_entity.pdbx_description
1 polymer ?
#
loop_
_entity_poly.entity_id
_entity_poly.type
_entity_poly.pdbx_seq_one_letter_code
_entity_poly.pdbx_strand_id
1 'polypeptide(L)'
;YVESQKDNGGIKESLNGEKQNYQFSARAVIDRYKKDDMPLGWILPNDGYGAGYGQTTTLDGNIANLKSLGDYARKNGVEIGLWTQSNLHPVDSISALLQRDIVKEVRDAGVRVLKTDVAWVGAGYSFGLNGIADVAHIMPYYGSDARPFIITLDGWAGTQRYGGVWSGDQTGGEWEY
;
A
#
# COMPACT_ATOMS: atom_id res chain seq x y z
N TYR A 1 7.14 11.69 -4.70
CA TYR A 1 6.83 10.47 -5.41
C TYR A 1 7.38 10.49 -6.83
N VAL A 2 8.15 9.50 -7.21
CA VAL A 2 8.69 9.35 -8.56
C VAL A 2 8.08 8.09 -9.16
N GLU A 3 7.36 8.27 -10.23
CA GLU A 3 6.46 7.26 -10.75
C GLU A 3 7.08 6.43 -11.86
N SER A 4 8.04 6.99 -12.56
CA SER A 4 8.58 6.33 -13.72
C SER A 4 10.11 6.29 -13.73
N GLN A 5 10.64 5.21 -14.27
CA GLN A 5 12.08 5.10 -14.50
C GLN A 5 12.63 6.18 -15.45
N LYS A 6 11.78 6.70 -16.32
CA LYS A 6 12.14 7.77 -17.23
C LYS A 6 12.39 9.08 -16.48
N ASP A 7 11.53 9.41 -15.54
CA ASP A 7 11.61 10.66 -14.78
C ASP A 7 12.78 10.66 -13.80
N ASN A 8 13.14 9.50 -13.27
CA ASN A 8 14.27 9.36 -12.36
C ASN A 8 15.56 8.84 -13.02
N GLY A 9 15.68 8.93 -14.33
CA GLY A 9 16.87 8.51 -15.06
C GLY A 9 17.08 7.00 -15.10
N GLY A 10 16.01 6.22 -15.00
CA GLY A 10 16.07 4.75 -15.00
C GLY A 10 16.40 4.13 -13.65
N ILE A 11 16.51 4.93 -12.60
CA ILE A 11 16.75 4.43 -11.24
C ILE A 11 15.45 3.87 -10.67
N LYS A 12 15.49 2.64 -10.18
CA LYS A 12 14.33 2.03 -9.55
C LYS A 12 14.10 2.60 -8.16
N GLU A 13 12.85 2.85 -7.87
CA GLU A 13 12.40 3.20 -6.53
C GLU A 13 12.60 2.04 -5.56
N SER A 14 12.69 2.37 -4.28
CA SER A 14 12.89 1.40 -3.21
C SER A 14 12.11 1.80 -1.97
N LEU A 15 11.92 0.88 -1.06
CA LEU A 15 11.34 1.20 0.24
C LEU A 15 12.35 1.87 1.17
N ASN A 16 13.55 1.32 1.28
CA ASN A 16 14.54 1.67 2.29
C ASN A 16 15.84 2.27 1.73
N GLY A 17 15.93 2.49 0.43
CA GLY A 17 17.16 2.96 -0.21
C GLY A 17 18.08 1.83 -0.64
N GLU A 18 17.52 0.66 -0.94
CA GLU A 18 18.26 -0.48 -1.45
C GLU A 18 19.00 -0.13 -2.74
N LYS A 19 20.13 -0.75 -2.96
CA LYS A 19 20.97 -0.50 -4.14
C LYS A 19 21.45 0.96 -4.27
N GLN A 20 21.66 1.63 -3.15
CA GLN A 20 22.20 3.00 -3.08
C GLN A 20 21.29 4.08 -3.68
N ASN A 21 19.99 3.84 -3.78
CA ASN A 21 19.03 4.78 -4.34
C ASN A 21 18.20 5.48 -3.27
N TYR A 22 18.81 5.84 -2.14
CA TYR A 22 18.10 6.39 -1.00
C TYR A 22 17.20 7.58 -1.36
N GLN A 23 17.65 8.48 -2.21
CA GLN A 23 16.87 9.66 -2.61
C GLN A 23 15.53 9.34 -3.28
N PHE A 24 15.39 8.15 -3.85
CA PHE A 24 14.15 7.65 -4.47
C PHE A 24 13.42 6.64 -3.58
N SER A 25 13.79 6.55 -2.32
CA SER A 25 13.15 5.65 -1.38
C SER A 25 11.93 6.26 -0.69
N ALA A 26 11.05 5.39 -0.19
CA ALA A 26 9.95 5.81 0.65
C ALA A 26 10.43 6.52 1.92
N ARG A 27 11.57 6.09 2.50
CA ARG A 27 12.20 6.79 3.62
C ARG A 27 12.58 8.22 3.27
N ALA A 28 13.17 8.43 2.11
CA ALA A 28 13.57 9.77 1.67
C ALA A 28 12.36 10.70 1.47
N VAL A 29 11.19 10.17 1.10
CA VAL A 29 9.95 10.96 1.09
C VAL A 29 9.59 11.42 2.49
N ILE A 30 9.60 10.51 3.48
CA ILE A 30 9.34 10.86 4.88
C ILE A 30 10.32 11.94 5.37
N ASP A 31 11.61 11.76 5.08
CA ASP A 31 12.65 12.71 5.47
C ASP A 31 12.42 14.12 4.89
N ARG A 32 12.02 14.20 3.61
CA ARG A 32 11.72 15.49 2.97
C ARG A 32 10.55 16.19 3.65
N TYR A 33 9.45 15.47 3.91
CA TYR A 33 8.31 16.04 4.60
C TYR A 33 8.69 16.59 5.98
N LYS A 34 9.49 15.83 6.73
CA LYS A 34 9.97 16.28 8.04
C LYS A 34 10.91 17.49 7.95
N LYS A 35 11.84 17.46 7.00
CA LYS A 35 12.79 18.56 6.80
C LYS A 35 12.08 19.87 6.47
N ASP A 36 11.01 19.78 5.68
CA ASP A 36 10.26 20.94 5.22
C ASP A 36 9.09 21.30 6.15
N ASP A 37 9.05 20.69 7.34
CA ASP A 37 7.98 20.86 8.36
C ASP A 37 6.57 20.66 7.80
N MET A 38 6.43 19.72 6.88
CA MET A 38 5.16 19.39 6.26
C MET A 38 4.47 18.24 7.01
N PRO A 39 3.16 18.33 7.25
CA PRO A 39 2.43 17.25 7.92
C PRO A 39 2.38 16.00 7.05
N LEU A 40 2.70 14.85 7.65
CA LEU A 40 2.59 13.54 7.00
C LEU A 40 2.09 12.53 8.02
N GLY A 41 0.87 12.04 7.87
CA GLY A 41 0.29 11.02 8.75
C GLY A 41 0.52 9.60 8.24
N TRP A 42 0.55 9.40 6.93
CA TRP A 42 0.82 8.11 6.32
C TRP A 42 1.41 8.25 4.91
N ILE A 43 2.11 7.22 4.48
CA ILE A 43 2.67 7.09 3.13
C ILE A 43 2.22 5.76 2.53
N LEU A 44 1.81 5.79 1.27
CA LEU A 44 1.36 4.62 0.54
C LEU A 44 2.17 4.48 -0.76
N PRO A 45 3.19 3.62 -0.80
CA PRO A 45 3.75 3.18 -2.07
C PRO A 45 2.65 2.54 -2.93
N ASN A 46 2.43 3.10 -4.12
CA ASN A 46 1.34 2.69 -4.98
C ASN A 46 1.73 1.49 -5.87
N ASP A 47 0.96 1.21 -6.92
CA ASP A 47 1.24 0.14 -7.86
C ASP A 47 2.69 0.16 -8.37
N GLY A 48 3.17 -0.97 -8.82
CA GLY A 48 4.59 -1.16 -9.14
C GLY A 48 5.41 -1.71 -7.97
N TYR A 49 5.06 -1.42 -6.74
CA TYR A 49 5.65 -2.05 -5.56
C TYR A 49 5.19 -3.50 -5.34
N GLY A 50 4.15 -3.92 -6.00
CA GLY A 50 3.77 -5.33 -6.05
C GLY A 50 4.87 -6.25 -6.58
N ALA A 51 5.87 -5.70 -7.24
CA ALA A 51 7.05 -6.41 -7.74
C ALA A 51 8.16 -6.51 -6.68
N GLY A 52 7.82 -6.77 -5.44
CA GLY A 52 8.77 -7.01 -4.37
C GLY A 52 9.09 -5.75 -3.56
N TYR A 53 8.69 -5.77 -2.32
CA TYR A 53 8.88 -4.69 -1.35
C TYR A 53 10.35 -4.41 -1.01
N GLY A 54 11.15 -4.09 -1.97
CA GLY A 54 12.55 -3.82 -1.77
C GLY A 54 13.44 -4.89 -2.34
N GLN A 55 12.92 -5.59 -3.34
CA GLN A 55 13.82 -6.27 -4.26
C GLN A 55 14.51 -7.52 -3.71
N THR A 56 13.87 -8.20 -2.81
CA THR A 56 14.29 -9.54 -2.41
C THR A 56 13.63 -10.60 -3.29
N THR A 57 14.16 -11.80 -3.25
CA THR A 57 13.67 -12.92 -4.07
C THR A 57 12.68 -13.81 -3.33
N THR A 58 12.39 -13.52 -2.07
CA THR A 58 11.48 -14.30 -1.23
C THR A 58 10.39 -13.43 -0.62
N LEU A 59 9.23 -14.02 -0.38
CA LEU A 59 8.14 -13.33 0.29
C LEU A 59 8.53 -12.88 1.71
N ASP A 60 9.16 -13.74 2.49
CA ASP A 60 9.57 -13.40 3.86
C ASP A 60 10.62 -12.28 3.88
N GLY A 61 11.54 -12.28 2.92
CA GLY A 61 12.48 -11.17 2.74
C GLY A 61 11.78 -9.86 2.39
N ASN A 62 10.78 -9.91 1.55
CA ASN A 62 9.98 -8.74 1.19
C ASN A 62 9.18 -8.21 2.39
N ILE A 63 8.57 -9.09 3.19
CA ILE A 63 7.87 -8.70 4.43
C ILE A 63 8.84 -8.07 5.44
N ALA A 64 10.03 -8.65 5.62
CA ALA A 64 11.05 -8.08 6.51
C ALA A 64 11.51 -6.69 6.05
N ASN A 65 11.70 -6.50 4.76
CA ASN A 65 12.05 -5.21 4.20
C ASN A 65 10.94 -4.17 4.37
N LEU A 66 9.70 -4.56 4.16
CA LEU A 66 8.53 -3.73 4.41
C LEU A 66 8.41 -3.35 5.90
N LYS A 67 8.65 -4.32 6.81
CA LYS A 67 8.70 -4.07 8.25
C LYS A 67 9.75 -3.02 8.60
N SER A 68 10.91 -3.09 7.99
CA SER A 68 11.99 -2.11 8.20
C SER A 68 11.55 -0.68 7.83
N LEU A 69 10.79 -0.51 6.74
CA LEU A 69 10.17 0.77 6.41
C LEU A 69 9.10 1.15 7.44
N GLY A 70 8.24 0.21 7.84
CA GLY A 70 7.18 0.46 8.82
C GLY A 70 7.72 0.93 10.16
N ASP A 71 8.77 0.30 10.66
CA ASP A 71 9.43 0.68 11.91
C ASP A 71 10.04 2.09 11.80
N TYR A 72 10.68 2.39 10.66
CA TYR A 72 11.21 3.72 10.39
C TYR A 72 10.12 4.79 10.33
N ALA A 73 9.06 4.53 9.58
CA ALA A 73 7.93 5.45 9.43
C ALA A 73 7.29 5.76 10.78
N ARG A 74 6.99 4.72 11.56
CA ARG A 74 6.35 4.85 12.88
C ARG A 74 7.20 5.64 13.87
N LYS A 75 8.52 5.42 13.87
CA LYS A 75 9.46 6.24 14.66
C LYS A 75 9.39 7.73 14.28
N ASN A 76 8.94 8.03 13.09
CA ASN A 76 8.76 9.39 12.58
C ASN A 76 7.31 9.89 12.63
N GLY A 77 6.41 9.17 13.30
CA GLY A 77 5.01 9.53 13.42
C GLY A 77 4.18 9.28 12.16
N VAL A 78 4.66 8.39 11.27
CA VAL A 78 4.03 8.10 9.98
C VAL A 78 3.63 6.63 9.91
N GLU A 79 2.43 6.34 9.46
CA GLU A 79 2.00 4.98 9.18
C GLU A 79 2.29 4.61 7.71
N ILE A 80 2.42 3.32 7.45
CA ILE A 80 2.59 2.83 6.09
C ILE A 80 1.32 2.22 5.53
N GLY A 81 1.13 2.41 4.25
CA GLY A 81 0.08 1.78 3.46
C GLY A 81 0.62 1.10 2.24
N LEU A 82 -0.21 0.27 1.62
CA LEU A 82 0.10 -0.38 0.36
C LEU A 82 -1.10 -0.42 -0.57
N TRP A 83 -0.79 -0.32 -1.84
CA TRP A 83 -1.73 -0.65 -2.91
C TRP A 83 -1.86 -2.17 -3.04
N THR A 84 -3.06 -2.66 -3.28
CA THR A 84 -3.31 -4.07 -3.51
C THR A 84 -4.38 -4.32 -4.56
N GLN A 85 -4.13 -5.32 -5.39
CA GLN A 85 -5.10 -5.90 -6.31
C GLN A 85 -5.18 -7.42 -6.18
N SER A 86 -4.56 -7.99 -5.16
CA SER A 86 -4.41 -9.44 -5.04
C SER A 86 -5.24 -10.01 -3.90
N ASN A 87 -5.35 -11.32 -3.90
CA ASN A 87 -5.91 -12.06 -2.78
C ASN A 87 -5.17 -11.76 -1.48
N LEU A 88 -5.83 -11.98 -0.35
CA LEU A 88 -5.25 -11.75 0.98
C LEU A 88 -4.05 -12.66 1.27
N HIS A 89 -3.96 -13.80 0.62
CA HIS A 89 -2.93 -14.82 0.80
C HIS A 89 -2.15 -15.05 -0.48
N PRO A 90 -0.91 -15.57 -0.39
CA PRO A 90 -0.10 -15.90 -1.57
C PRO A 90 -0.81 -16.86 -2.51
N VAL A 91 -0.54 -16.71 -3.80
CA VAL A 91 -1.07 -17.58 -4.86
C VAL A 91 0.10 -18.34 -5.50
N ASP A 92 0.07 -19.65 -5.42
CA ASP A 92 1.19 -20.53 -5.86
C ASP A 92 1.59 -20.37 -7.32
N SER A 93 0.66 -19.97 -8.18
CA SER A 93 0.96 -19.74 -9.62
C SER A 93 1.71 -18.43 -9.91
N ILE A 94 1.89 -17.57 -8.90
CA ILE A 94 2.59 -16.29 -9.04
C ILE A 94 4.04 -16.46 -8.57
N SER A 95 4.98 -15.86 -9.29
CA SER A 95 6.39 -15.89 -8.89
C SER A 95 6.58 -15.28 -7.49
N ALA A 96 7.51 -15.81 -6.72
CA ALA A 96 7.79 -15.37 -5.36
C ALA A 96 8.06 -13.85 -5.26
N LEU A 97 8.63 -13.25 -6.30
CA LEU A 97 8.89 -11.82 -6.36
C LEU A 97 7.61 -10.98 -6.39
N LEU A 98 6.52 -11.52 -6.95
CA LEU A 98 5.24 -10.84 -7.12
C LEU A 98 4.20 -11.29 -6.11
N GLN A 99 4.50 -12.33 -5.32
CA GLN A 99 3.58 -12.81 -4.31
C GLN A 99 3.35 -11.77 -3.22
N ARG A 100 2.12 -11.73 -2.75
CA ARG A 100 1.68 -10.89 -1.64
C ARG A 100 1.04 -11.73 -0.56
N ASP A 101 1.24 -11.37 0.67
CA ASP A 101 0.50 -11.85 1.82
C ASP A 101 0.01 -10.65 2.62
N ILE A 102 -1.19 -10.21 2.33
CA ILE A 102 -1.76 -9.00 2.93
C ILE A 102 -1.91 -9.16 4.45
N VAL A 103 -2.22 -10.37 4.90
CA VAL A 103 -2.33 -10.67 6.33
C VAL A 103 -0.98 -10.47 7.03
N LYS A 104 0.11 -11.00 6.46
CA LYS A 104 1.46 -10.78 7.01
C LYS A 104 1.91 -9.31 6.89
N GLU A 105 1.56 -8.63 5.83
CA GLU A 105 1.85 -7.20 5.68
C GLU A 105 1.23 -6.38 6.82
N VAL A 106 0.01 -6.67 7.18
CA VAL A 106 -0.67 -6.02 8.30
C VAL A 106 -0.09 -6.45 9.64
N ARG A 107 0.04 -7.76 9.86
CA ARG A 107 0.47 -8.34 11.14
C ARG A 107 1.94 -8.12 11.44
N ASP A 108 2.81 -8.47 10.48
CA ASP A 108 4.24 -8.57 10.73
C ASP A 108 4.98 -7.28 10.32
N ALA A 109 4.55 -6.62 9.23
CA ALA A 109 5.15 -5.37 8.79
C ALA A 109 4.42 -4.12 9.29
N GLY A 110 3.23 -4.26 9.82
CA GLY A 110 2.50 -3.15 10.44
C GLY A 110 1.84 -2.20 9.46
N VAL A 111 1.41 -2.68 8.30
CA VAL A 111 0.61 -1.90 7.36
C VAL A 111 -0.71 -1.51 8.01
N ARG A 112 -1.08 -0.23 7.88
CA ARG A 112 -2.31 0.33 8.46
C ARG A 112 -3.21 1.00 7.43
N VAL A 113 -2.71 1.24 6.23
CA VAL A 113 -3.50 1.80 5.13
C VAL A 113 -3.47 0.83 3.96
N LEU A 114 -4.63 0.47 3.43
CA LEU A 114 -4.74 -0.36 2.23
C LEU A 114 -5.57 0.36 1.17
N LYS A 115 -5.00 0.51 0.00
CA LYS A 115 -5.71 0.93 -1.21
C LYS A 115 -6.11 -0.32 -1.98
N THR A 116 -7.38 -0.67 -1.93
CA THR A 116 -7.92 -1.80 -2.68
C THR A 116 -8.33 -1.37 -4.08
N ASP A 117 -7.78 -2.03 -5.08
CA ASP A 117 -7.96 -1.66 -6.47
C ASP A 117 -8.44 -2.87 -7.28
N VAL A 118 -8.40 -2.80 -8.55
CA VAL A 118 -8.79 -3.73 -9.64
C VAL A 118 -9.46 -5.07 -9.26
N ALA A 119 -8.82 -5.89 -8.45
CA ALA A 119 -9.34 -7.21 -8.07
C ALA A 119 -10.52 -7.16 -7.09
N TRP A 120 -10.76 -6.02 -6.50
CA TRP A 120 -11.86 -5.77 -5.55
C TRP A 120 -13.08 -5.19 -6.23
N VAL A 121 -12.94 -4.82 -7.50
CA VAL A 121 -14.03 -4.34 -8.35
C VAL A 121 -14.56 -5.53 -9.12
N GLY A 122 -15.77 -5.88 -8.90
CA GLY A 122 -16.23 -7.11 -9.52
C GLY A 122 -17.72 -7.21 -9.74
N ALA A 123 -18.19 -8.41 -9.76
CA ALA A 123 -19.48 -8.86 -10.26
C ALA A 123 -20.69 -8.43 -9.39
N GLY A 124 -20.69 -7.18 -8.95
CA GLY A 124 -21.85 -6.56 -8.29
C GLY A 124 -21.67 -6.35 -6.79
N TYR A 125 -22.72 -5.87 -6.17
CA TYR A 125 -22.76 -5.38 -4.80
C TYR A 125 -22.17 -6.35 -3.76
N SER A 126 -22.60 -7.59 -3.77
CA SER A 126 -22.17 -8.57 -2.74
C SER A 126 -20.69 -8.90 -2.85
N PHE A 127 -20.15 -8.97 -4.07
CA PHE A 127 -18.73 -9.22 -4.28
C PHE A 127 -17.88 -8.08 -3.71
N GLY A 128 -18.16 -6.85 -4.13
CA GLY A 128 -17.38 -5.69 -3.72
C GLY A 128 -17.46 -5.44 -2.22
N LEU A 129 -18.67 -5.44 -1.66
CA LEU A 129 -18.86 -5.18 -0.23
C LEU A 129 -18.21 -6.25 0.65
N ASN A 130 -18.32 -7.53 0.28
CA ASN A 130 -17.67 -8.60 1.01
C ASN A 130 -16.14 -8.51 0.94
N GLY A 131 -15.60 -8.20 -0.24
CA GLY A 131 -14.16 -8.03 -0.40
C GLY A 131 -13.59 -6.94 0.52
N ILE A 132 -14.26 -5.80 0.60
CA ILE A 132 -13.84 -4.71 1.50
C ILE A 132 -14.02 -5.08 2.97
N ALA A 133 -15.09 -5.79 3.30
CA ALA A 133 -15.31 -6.28 4.66
C ALA A 133 -14.22 -7.27 5.08
N ASP A 134 -13.81 -8.19 4.20
CA ASP A 134 -12.73 -9.14 4.45
C ASP A 134 -11.40 -8.42 4.72
N VAL A 135 -11.07 -7.41 3.93
CA VAL A 135 -9.90 -6.56 4.17
C VAL A 135 -10.02 -5.83 5.51
N ALA A 136 -11.17 -5.29 5.82
CA ALA A 136 -11.38 -4.59 7.09
C ALA A 136 -11.24 -5.52 8.29
N HIS A 137 -11.66 -6.77 8.17
CA HIS A 137 -11.61 -7.74 9.26
C HIS A 137 -10.19 -8.17 9.64
N ILE A 138 -9.22 -8.13 8.74
CA ILE A 138 -7.83 -8.45 9.09
C ILE A 138 -7.15 -7.32 9.85
N MET A 139 -7.57 -6.07 9.67
CA MET A 139 -6.96 -4.92 10.29
C MET A 139 -7.06 -4.90 11.83
N PRO A 140 -8.24 -5.13 12.45
CA PRO A 140 -8.37 -5.16 13.90
C PRO A 140 -7.64 -6.32 14.57
N TYR A 141 -7.52 -7.47 13.91
CA TYR A 141 -6.85 -8.66 14.46
C TYR A 141 -5.36 -8.43 14.70
N TYR A 142 -4.76 -7.62 13.84
CA TYR A 142 -3.33 -7.35 13.87
C TYR A 142 -3.07 -5.88 14.17
N GLY A 143 -4.06 -5.26 14.80
CA GLY A 143 -4.04 -3.84 15.12
C GLY A 143 -2.86 -3.44 15.99
N SER A 144 -2.46 -2.22 15.84
CA SER A 144 -1.65 -1.46 16.76
C SER A 144 -2.52 -0.31 17.29
N ASP A 145 -1.92 0.61 18.00
CA ASP A 145 -2.60 1.83 18.46
C ASP A 145 -3.07 2.73 17.30
N ALA A 146 -2.55 2.50 16.09
CA ALA A 146 -2.93 3.26 14.91
C ALA A 146 -4.28 2.78 14.34
N ARG A 147 -5.15 3.74 14.00
CA ARG A 147 -6.40 3.45 13.33
C ARG A 147 -6.13 2.95 11.91
N PRO A 148 -6.61 1.76 11.54
CA PRO A 148 -6.51 1.29 10.16
C PRO A 148 -7.40 2.14 9.23
N PHE A 149 -6.97 2.28 7.98
CA PHE A 149 -7.70 3.00 6.95
C PHE A 149 -7.67 2.25 5.63
N ILE A 150 -8.83 2.11 5.00
CA ILE A 150 -8.98 1.50 3.69
C ILE A 150 -9.47 2.55 2.72
N ILE A 151 -8.84 2.63 1.55
CA ILE A 151 -9.30 3.40 0.40
C ILE A 151 -9.70 2.41 -0.69
N THR A 152 -10.92 2.52 -1.18
CA THR A 152 -11.44 1.65 -2.23
C THR A 152 -12.12 2.45 -3.34
N LEU A 153 -12.13 1.90 -4.55
CA LEU A 153 -12.97 2.43 -5.62
C LEU A 153 -14.36 1.78 -5.65
N ASP A 154 -14.60 0.81 -4.79
CA ASP A 154 -15.86 0.08 -4.72
C ASP A 154 -16.87 0.80 -3.82
N GLY A 155 -17.62 1.72 -4.41
CA GLY A 155 -18.49 2.68 -3.74
C GLY A 155 -19.94 2.22 -3.52
N TRP A 156 -20.18 1.00 -3.07
CA TRP A 156 -21.50 0.51 -2.75
C TRP A 156 -22.05 1.09 -1.44
N ALA A 157 -23.37 1.11 -1.32
CA ALA A 157 -24.03 1.44 -0.06
C ALA A 157 -23.59 0.48 1.04
N GLY A 158 -23.00 1.00 2.10
CA GLY A 158 -22.41 0.20 3.17
C GLY A 158 -20.89 0.22 3.21
N THR A 159 -20.21 0.51 2.09
CA THR A 159 -18.75 0.61 2.02
C THR A 159 -18.18 1.61 3.01
N GLN A 160 -18.90 2.70 3.29
CA GLN A 160 -18.49 3.72 4.27
C GLN A 160 -18.29 3.19 5.69
N ARG A 161 -18.77 1.99 6.00
CA ARG A 161 -18.52 1.32 7.29
C ARG A 161 -17.08 0.82 7.40
N TYR A 162 -16.44 0.58 6.26
CA TYR A 162 -15.15 -0.10 6.18
C TYR A 162 -14.04 0.81 5.68
N GLY A 163 -14.35 1.79 4.82
CA GLY A 163 -13.31 2.60 4.23
C GLY A 163 -13.82 3.87 3.55
N GLY A 164 -12.88 4.65 3.07
CA GLY A 164 -13.11 5.77 2.17
C GLY A 164 -13.20 5.30 0.71
N VAL A 165 -13.88 6.08 -0.10
CA VAL A 165 -14.05 5.80 -1.53
C VAL A 165 -13.37 6.89 -2.34
N TRP A 166 -12.60 6.49 -3.37
CA TRP A 166 -12.16 7.43 -4.40
C TRP A 166 -12.89 7.17 -5.70
N SER A 167 -12.88 8.17 -6.57
CA SER A 167 -13.65 8.13 -7.82
C SER A 167 -13.04 7.28 -8.94
N GLY A 168 -11.90 6.66 -8.72
CA GLY A 168 -11.19 5.86 -9.73
C GLY A 168 -10.18 6.67 -10.54
N ASP A 169 -9.65 6.06 -11.61
CA ASP A 169 -8.61 6.62 -12.46
C ASP A 169 -9.21 7.50 -13.57
N GLN A 170 -9.79 8.61 -13.16
CA GLN A 170 -10.39 9.54 -14.08
C GLN A 170 -9.39 10.57 -14.59
N THR A 171 -9.64 11.08 -15.78
CA THR A 171 -8.81 12.12 -16.39
C THR A 171 -8.86 13.43 -15.61
N GLY A 172 -9.90 13.64 -14.82
CA GLY A 172 -10.05 14.81 -13.96
C GLY A 172 -10.33 16.11 -14.69
N GLY A 173 -10.99 17.04 -14.04
CA GLY A 173 -11.26 18.36 -14.59
C GLY A 173 -12.43 18.48 -15.56
N GLU A 174 -13.12 17.39 -15.84
CA GLU A 174 -14.32 17.37 -16.67
C GLU A 174 -15.57 17.25 -15.81
N TRP A 175 -16.67 17.85 -16.29
CA TRP A 175 -17.92 17.90 -15.52
C TRP A 175 -18.65 16.56 -15.42
N GLU A 176 -18.30 15.59 -16.26
CA GLU A 176 -18.87 14.25 -16.24
C GLU A 176 -18.45 13.43 -15.00
N TYR A 177 -17.41 13.84 -14.32
CA TYR A 177 -16.85 13.19 -13.13
C TYR A 177 -17.06 14.05 -11.89
#